data_34baed03058802341e6d23928e6c5a50
#
_entry.id   34baed03058802341e6d23928e6c5a50
#
_cell.length_a   1.000
_cell.length_b   1.000
_cell.length_c   1.000
_cell.angle_alpha   90.00
_cell.angle_beta   90.00
_cell.angle_gamma   90.00
#
_symmetry.space_group_name_H-M   'P 1'
#
loop_
_entity.id
_entity.type
_entity.pdbx_description
1 polymer ?
#
loop_
_entity_poly.entity_id
_entity_poly.type
_entity_poly.pdbx_seq_one_letter_code
_entity_poly.pdbx_strand_id
1 'polypeptide(L)'
;PLGMRNNVRIPPAMNDTRSPLPEPEVTSSELERLRAAVHRAEQAERLQRALFAISELSSSDLEMPHMLQQLHAIVGSLMYARNLFMALYDEASDSLDFIYMVDEATPDQPQSGQRIPMADYAQALTWYLVRDGLPRRGSMQALAQQVPGPLRARGAHAQDWLGVPLREGRHVRGALVVQSYDEPNRYGPEEQALLEFVASHVLTAVQRKQSQQALEQAVQVSTAELARANQALVAEVARRQRGERLQAALYRIAERANDMGSMDDFYRAVHDTVGDLINARNCYIALVSEDGQALEFPYYVDEQGGKGMPRRMGPGLTEYVLRTRKPLLVSRAEADEL
;
A
#
# COMPACT_ATOMS: atom_id res chain seq x y z
N PRO A 1 11.74 38.34 105.24
CA PRO A 1 10.39 38.64 104.98
C PRO A 1 9.85 37.84 103.83
N LEU A 2 8.91 37.07 104.24
CA LEU A 2 7.67 36.67 103.60
C LEU A 2 7.71 36.14 102.17
N GLY A 3 7.76 34.82 102.06
CA GLY A 3 7.37 34.06 100.92
C GLY A 3 5.92 33.61 101.02
N MET A 4 5.18 33.87 100.03
CA MET A 4 3.85 33.24 99.79
C MET A 4 3.99 32.08 98.80
N ARG A 5 3.72 30.87 99.35
CA ARG A 5 3.56 29.68 98.51
C ARG A 5 2.11 29.61 98.00
N ASN A 6 1.92 29.79 96.69
CA ASN A 6 0.65 29.50 96.02
C ASN A 6 0.57 28.02 95.68
N ASN A 7 -0.30 27.32 96.43
CA ASN A 7 -0.67 25.93 96.20
C ASN A 7 -1.74 25.89 95.14
N VAL A 8 -1.39 25.64 93.91
CA VAL A 8 -2.33 25.35 92.77
C VAL A 8 -2.62 23.84 92.82
N ARG A 9 -3.81 23.48 93.25
CA ARG A 9 -4.34 22.10 93.16
C ARG A 9 -4.64 21.81 91.71
N ILE A 10 -3.92 20.83 91.07
CA ILE A 10 -4.24 20.22 89.84
C ILE A 10 -5.38 19.22 90.06
N PRO A 11 -6.50 19.30 89.31
CA PRO A 11 -7.55 18.30 89.38
C PRO A 11 -7.08 17.00 88.72
N PRO A 12 -7.58 15.82 89.16
CA PRO A 12 -7.16 14.53 88.65
C PRO A 12 -7.57 14.37 87.24
N ALA A 13 -6.67 13.83 86.40
CA ALA A 13 -6.92 13.54 84.94
C ALA A 13 -8.15 12.61 84.85
N MET A 14 -9.14 13.05 84.15
CA MET A 14 -10.25 12.22 83.63
C MET A 14 -9.67 11.15 82.77
N ASN A 15 -9.74 9.89 83.22
CA ASN A 15 -9.48 8.73 82.43
C ASN A 15 -10.50 8.63 81.28
N ASP A 16 -10.15 9.07 80.08
CA ASP A 16 -10.97 8.94 78.92
C ASP A 16 -10.90 7.50 78.38
N THR A 17 -11.71 6.63 79.07
CA THR A 17 -11.95 5.26 78.57
C THR A 17 -12.87 5.29 77.33
N ARG A 18 -12.37 5.81 76.21
CA ARG A 18 -12.96 5.51 74.96
C ARG A 18 -12.58 4.11 74.55
N SER A 19 -13.49 3.19 74.70
CA SER A 19 -13.40 1.86 74.07
C SER A 19 -13.14 2.07 72.60
N PRO A 20 -12.16 1.37 71.97
CA PRO A 20 -11.99 1.41 70.52
C PRO A 20 -13.30 0.96 69.88
N LEU A 21 -13.78 1.74 68.95
CA LEU A 21 -14.91 1.40 68.09
C LEU A 21 -14.61 0.02 67.48
N PRO A 22 -15.56 -0.93 67.51
CA PRO A 22 -15.33 -2.21 66.88
C PRO A 22 -14.98 -1.96 65.38
N GLU A 23 -13.81 -2.43 64.98
CA GLU A 23 -13.49 -2.48 63.56
C GLU A 23 -14.60 -3.27 62.85
N PRO A 24 -15.09 -2.79 61.69
CA PRO A 24 -16.14 -3.49 60.98
C PRO A 24 -15.61 -4.88 60.61
N GLU A 25 -16.10 -5.93 61.23
CA GLU A 25 -15.85 -7.32 60.85
C GLU A 25 -16.47 -7.50 59.49
N VAL A 26 -15.64 -7.42 58.43
CA VAL A 26 -16.04 -7.73 57.04
C VAL A 26 -16.42 -9.19 57.02
N THR A 27 -17.68 -9.47 56.76
CA THR A 27 -18.19 -10.85 56.70
C THR A 27 -17.53 -11.60 55.55
N SER A 28 -17.35 -12.91 55.67
CA SER A 28 -16.79 -13.75 54.60
C SER A 28 -17.51 -13.54 53.27
N SER A 29 -18.84 -13.33 53.30
CA SER A 29 -19.65 -13.01 52.11
C SER A 29 -19.35 -11.66 51.47
N GLU A 30 -19.01 -10.64 52.28
CA GLU A 30 -18.61 -9.31 51.76
C GLU A 30 -17.21 -9.37 51.16
N LEU A 31 -16.28 -10.13 51.76
CA LEU A 31 -14.96 -10.38 51.19
C LEU A 31 -15.03 -11.09 49.84
N GLU A 32 -15.88 -12.10 49.70
CA GLU A 32 -16.12 -12.79 48.41
C GLU A 32 -16.72 -11.86 47.36
N ARG A 33 -17.70 -11.03 47.74
CA ARG A 33 -18.29 -10.01 46.83
C ARG A 33 -17.27 -8.98 46.37
N LEU A 34 -16.42 -8.49 47.26
CA LEU A 34 -15.35 -7.54 46.94
C LEU A 34 -14.31 -8.17 46.03
N ARG A 35 -13.87 -9.40 46.29
CA ARG A 35 -12.94 -10.12 45.43
C ARG A 35 -13.51 -10.33 44.05
N ALA A 36 -14.78 -10.73 43.90
CA ALA A 36 -15.46 -10.89 42.66
C ALA A 36 -15.64 -9.53 41.92
N ALA A 37 -15.86 -8.43 42.62
CA ALA A 37 -15.94 -7.09 42.05
C ALA A 37 -14.57 -6.60 41.55
N VAL A 38 -13.50 -6.81 42.30
CA VAL A 38 -12.13 -6.48 41.91
C VAL A 38 -11.75 -7.29 40.67
N HIS A 39 -11.98 -8.60 40.68
CA HIS A 39 -11.67 -9.45 39.52
C HIS A 39 -12.41 -9.01 38.28
N ARG A 40 -13.71 -8.68 38.37
CA ARG A 40 -14.47 -8.13 37.22
C ARG A 40 -13.93 -6.78 36.73
N ALA A 41 -13.51 -5.91 37.62
CA ALA A 41 -12.93 -4.62 37.27
C ALA A 41 -11.58 -4.80 36.56
N GLU A 42 -10.72 -5.70 37.06
CA GLU A 42 -9.44 -6.02 36.41
C GLU A 42 -9.63 -6.64 35.03
N GLN A 43 -10.61 -7.53 34.83
CA GLN A 43 -10.96 -8.09 33.53
C GLN A 43 -11.46 -7.01 32.58
N ALA A 44 -12.34 -6.13 33.03
CA ALA A 44 -12.86 -5.03 32.21
C ALA A 44 -11.74 -4.08 31.78
N GLU A 45 -10.80 -3.76 32.68
CA GLU A 45 -9.65 -2.91 32.36
C GLU A 45 -8.70 -3.57 31.33
N ARG A 46 -8.40 -4.87 31.50
CA ARG A 46 -7.59 -5.62 30.52
C ARG A 46 -8.23 -5.62 29.14
N LEU A 47 -9.55 -5.87 29.09
CA LEU A 47 -10.30 -5.86 27.85
C LEU A 47 -10.29 -4.47 27.20
N GLN A 48 -10.53 -3.42 27.97
CA GLN A 48 -10.51 -2.04 27.46
C GLN A 48 -9.13 -1.67 26.89
N ARG A 49 -8.04 -2.05 27.57
CA ARG A 49 -6.68 -1.84 27.06
C ARG A 49 -6.42 -2.61 25.77
N ALA A 50 -6.88 -3.86 25.67
CA ALA A 50 -6.75 -4.66 24.48
C ALA A 50 -7.50 -4.05 23.28
N LEU A 51 -8.74 -3.58 23.49
CA LEU A 51 -9.52 -2.92 22.44
C LEU A 51 -8.88 -1.63 21.93
N PHE A 52 -8.36 -0.82 22.85
CA PHE A 52 -7.63 0.38 22.50
C PHE A 52 -6.40 0.03 21.63
N ALA A 53 -5.60 -0.95 22.07
CA ALA A 53 -4.44 -1.41 21.32
C ALA A 53 -4.81 -1.96 19.92
N ILE A 54 -5.91 -2.73 19.78
CA ILE A 54 -6.41 -3.20 18.47
C ILE A 54 -6.80 -2.02 17.57
N SER A 55 -7.46 -1.01 18.14
CA SER A 55 -7.86 0.19 17.40
C SER A 55 -6.64 0.98 16.91
N GLU A 56 -5.61 1.15 17.75
CA GLU A 56 -4.36 1.80 17.35
C GLU A 56 -3.64 1.04 16.24
N LEU A 57 -3.57 -0.29 16.35
CA LEU A 57 -2.96 -1.14 15.32
C LEU A 57 -3.63 -0.99 13.96
N SER A 58 -4.96 -0.87 13.94
CA SER A 58 -5.71 -0.69 12.69
C SER A 58 -5.42 0.63 11.97
N SER A 59 -4.88 1.61 12.70
CA SER A 59 -4.54 2.95 12.20
C SER A 59 -3.04 3.16 12.02
N SER A 60 -2.23 2.16 12.38
CA SER A 60 -0.77 2.22 12.30
C SER A 60 -0.25 1.98 10.87
N ASP A 61 0.96 2.47 10.58
CA ASP A 61 1.65 2.22 9.31
C ASP A 61 2.30 0.82 9.22
N LEU A 62 2.06 -0.04 10.22
CA LEU A 62 2.60 -1.40 10.22
C LEU A 62 2.08 -2.20 9.02
N GLU A 63 2.94 -3.01 8.44
CA GLU A 63 2.54 -3.98 7.43
C GLU A 63 1.63 -5.07 8.03
N MET A 64 0.77 -5.66 7.20
CA MET A 64 -0.21 -6.68 7.63
C MET A 64 0.40 -7.80 8.49
N PRO A 65 1.55 -8.43 8.15
CA PRO A 65 2.12 -9.50 8.98
C PRO A 65 2.49 -9.04 10.39
N HIS A 66 3.08 -7.86 10.54
CA HIS A 66 3.45 -7.30 11.84
C HIS A 66 2.21 -6.90 12.65
N MET A 67 1.19 -6.36 12.00
CA MET A 67 -0.09 -6.06 12.65
C MET A 67 -0.73 -7.33 13.22
N LEU A 68 -0.77 -8.42 12.43
CA LEU A 68 -1.34 -9.70 12.88
C LEU A 68 -0.53 -10.34 14.01
N GLN A 69 0.78 -10.20 14.00
CA GLN A 69 1.64 -10.64 15.10
C GLN A 69 1.35 -9.87 16.40
N GLN A 70 1.13 -8.57 16.32
CA GLN A 70 0.76 -7.77 17.48
C GLN A 70 -0.66 -8.08 17.96
N LEU A 71 -1.61 -8.33 17.05
CA LEU A 71 -2.95 -8.81 17.40
C LEU A 71 -2.88 -10.14 18.16
N HIS A 72 -2.03 -11.08 17.72
CA HIS A 72 -1.78 -12.32 18.45
C HIS A 72 -1.25 -12.06 19.86
N ALA A 73 -0.27 -11.15 20.03
CA ALA A 73 0.26 -10.80 21.34
C ALA A 73 -0.83 -10.18 22.26
N ILE A 74 -1.73 -9.38 21.72
CA ILE A 74 -2.87 -8.82 22.46
C ILE A 74 -3.81 -9.93 22.92
N VAL A 75 -4.18 -10.86 22.04
CA VAL A 75 -5.00 -12.03 22.44
C VAL A 75 -4.30 -12.85 23.51
N GLY A 76 -2.98 -13.07 23.37
CA GLY A 76 -2.14 -13.77 24.36
C GLY A 76 -2.04 -13.07 25.72
N SER A 77 -2.27 -11.76 25.79
CA SER A 77 -2.37 -11.01 27.05
C SER A 77 -3.70 -11.20 27.79
N LEU A 78 -4.72 -11.64 27.06
CA LEU A 78 -6.08 -11.86 27.59
C LEU A 78 -6.31 -13.32 27.99
N MET A 79 -5.74 -14.26 27.22
CA MET A 79 -5.93 -15.69 27.44
C MET A 79 -4.73 -16.49 26.94
N TYR A 80 -4.70 -17.79 27.20
CA TYR A 80 -3.70 -18.66 26.60
C TYR A 80 -3.91 -18.75 25.09
N ALA A 81 -2.91 -18.31 24.31
CA ALA A 81 -2.97 -18.25 22.86
C ALA A 81 -1.61 -18.55 22.20
N ARG A 82 -0.85 -19.51 22.72
CA ARG A 82 0.42 -19.92 22.07
C ARG A 82 0.22 -20.36 20.63
N ASN A 83 -0.88 -21.08 20.42
CA ASN A 83 -1.28 -21.53 19.10
C ASN A 83 -2.52 -20.76 18.71
N LEU A 84 -2.40 -19.95 17.67
CA LEU A 84 -3.48 -19.09 17.16
C LEU A 84 -3.44 -19.06 15.66
N PHE A 85 -4.60 -19.17 15.03
CA PHE A 85 -4.73 -18.85 13.61
C PHE A 85 -5.96 -17.99 13.30
N MET A 86 -5.82 -17.23 12.23
CA MET A 86 -6.89 -16.45 11.61
C MET A 86 -7.06 -16.86 10.16
N ALA A 87 -8.26 -17.24 9.78
CA ALA A 87 -8.63 -17.53 8.42
C ALA A 87 -9.79 -16.64 8.00
N LEU A 88 -9.69 -15.98 6.85
CA LEU A 88 -10.78 -15.26 6.23
C LEU A 88 -11.51 -16.18 5.25
N TYR A 89 -12.82 -16.04 5.19
CA TYR A 89 -13.66 -16.77 4.26
C TYR A 89 -14.10 -15.87 3.11
N ASP A 90 -13.79 -16.30 1.90
CA ASP A 90 -14.24 -15.67 0.66
C ASP A 90 -15.44 -16.46 0.12
N GLU A 91 -16.62 -15.87 0.24
CA GLU A 91 -17.87 -16.47 -0.22
C GLU A 91 -17.91 -16.63 -1.75
N ALA A 92 -17.26 -15.73 -2.49
CA ALA A 92 -17.29 -15.76 -3.96
C ALA A 92 -16.49 -16.93 -4.54
N SER A 93 -15.39 -17.31 -3.93
CA SER A 93 -14.54 -18.43 -4.33
C SER A 93 -14.73 -19.69 -3.47
N ASP A 94 -15.61 -19.66 -2.47
CA ASP A 94 -15.81 -20.70 -1.45
C ASP A 94 -14.47 -21.23 -0.91
N SER A 95 -13.64 -20.30 -0.40
CA SER A 95 -12.28 -20.62 0.05
C SER A 95 -11.92 -19.96 1.37
N LEU A 96 -10.97 -20.57 2.11
CA LEU A 96 -10.33 -20.02 3.29
C LEU A 96 -8.96 -19.45 2.91
N ASP A 97 -8.71 -18.23 3.32
CA ASP A 97 -7.40 -17.58 3.25
C ASP A 97 -6.82 -17.50 4.67
N PHE A 98 -5.77 -18.29 4.94
CA PHE A 98 -5.08 -18.27 6.23
C PHE A 98 -4.15 -17.06 6.29
N ILE A 99 -4.68 -15.94 6.79
CA ILE A 99 -3.92 -14.68 6.87
C ILE A 99 -2.89 -14.69 7.99
N TYR A 100 -3.06 -15.56 9.01
CA TYR A 100 -2.13 -15.72 10.12
C TYR A 100 -2.19 -17.12 10.71
N MET A 101 -1.03 -17.72 10.99
CA MET A 101 -0.91 -19.04 11.57
C MET A 101 0.33 -19.12 12.45
N VAL A 102 0.14 -19.46 13.72
CA VAL A 102 1.18 -19.88 14.66
C VAL A 102 0.71 -21.13 15.36
N ASP A 103 1.41 -22.23 15.16
CA ASP A 103 1.07 -23.53 15.75
C ASP A 103 2.36 -24.32 15.97
N GLU A 104 2.66 -24.63 17.25
CA GLU A 104 3.89 -25.31 17.65
C GLU A 104 3.88 -26.83 17.35
N ALA A 105 2.69 -27.42 17.18
CA ALA A 105 2.53 -28.87 17.07
C ALA A 105 2.23 -29.40 15.68
N THR A 106 1.91 -28.53 14.71
CA THR A 106 1.55 -28.94 13.35
C THR A 106 2.65 -28.56 12.36
N PRO A 107 3.46 -29.52 11.87
CA PRO A 107 4.58 -29.24 10.94
C PRO A 107 4.11 -28.76 9.55
N ASP A 108 3.00 -29.30 9.04
CA ASP A 108 2.45 -28.98 7.72
C ASP A 108 1.31 -27.96 7.83
N GLN A 109 1.65 -26.78 8.33
CA GLN A 109 0.68 -25.70 8.47
C GLN A 109 0.39 -25.03 7.12
N PRO A 110 -0.85 -24.55 6.89
CA PRO A 110 -1.09 -23.58 5.84
C PRO A 110 -0.19 -22.37 5.99
N GLN A 111 0.50 -21.99 4.93
CA GLN A 111 1.34 -20.80 4.97
C GLN A 111 0.45 -19.56 5.00
N SER A 112 0.91 -18.51 5.68
CA SER A 112 0.23 -17.21 5.69
C SER A 112 0.02 -16.72 4.25
N GLY A 113 -1.23 -16.37 3.90
CA GLY A 113 -1.63 -16.00 2.54
C GLY A 113 -1.97 -17.21 1.64
N GLN A 114 -1.99 -18.43 2.17
CA GLN A 114 -2.41 -19.59 1.42
C GLN A 114 -3.94 -19.67 1.37
N ARG A 115 -4.47 -19.66 0.15
CA ARG A 115 -5.91 -19.85 -0.12
C ARG A 115 -6.20 -21.33 -0.35
N ILE A 116 -7.18 -21.87 0.39
CA ILE A 116 -7.55 -23.28 0.36
C ILE A 116 -9.05 -23.38 0.09
N PRO A 117 -9.50 -24.19 -0.90
CA PRO A 117 -10.92 -24.44 -1.15
C PRO A 117 -11.61 -24.97 0.11
N MET A 118 -12.82 -24.50 0.38
CA MET A 118 -13.62 -24.92 1.54
C MET A 118 -13.95 -26.41 1.51
N ALA A 119 -14.03 -26.99 0.32
CA ALA A 119 -14.22 -28.42 0.11
C ALA A 119 -13.08 -29.27 0.72
N ASP A 120 -11.85 -28.76 0.68
CA ASP A 120 -10.68 -29.43 1.25
C ASP A 120 -10.70 -29.40 2.78
N TYR A 121 -11.42 -28.44 3.37
CA TYR A 121 -11.65 -28.31 4.82
C TYR A 121 -12.98 -28.93 5.27
N ALA A 122 -13.71 -29.59 4.38
CA ALA A 122 -14.99 -30.20 4.70
C ALA A 122 -14.90 -31.06 5.97
N GLN A 123 -15.85 -30.82 6.88
CA GLN A 123 -15.97 -31.51 8.17
C GLN A 123 -14.85 -31.17 9.21
N ALA A 124 -13.95 -30.21 8.93
CA ALA A 124 -13.06 -29.69 9.94
C ALA A 124 -13.78 -28.69 10.87
N LEU A 125 -13.24 -28.43 12.06
CA LEU A 125 -13.85 -27.46 13.02
C LEU A 125 -14.02 -26.08 12.42
N THR A 126 -13.02 -25.59 11.68
CA THR A 126 -13.08 -24.30 10.98
C THR A 126 -14.18 -24.27 9.93
N TRP A 127 -14.42 -25.38 9.21
CA TRP A 127 -15.52 -25.51 8.27
C TRP A 127 -16.89 -25.35 8.96
N TYR A 128 -17.07 -25.99 10.12
CA TYR A 128 -18.31 -25.86 10.92
C TYR A 128 -18.46 -24.43 11.46
N LEU A 129 -17.39 -23.78 11.92
CA LEU A 129 -17.44 -22.38 12.36
C LEU A 129 -17.98 -21.45 11.28
N VAL A 130 -17.49 -21.62 10.06
CA VAL A 130 -17.88 -20.76 8.94
C VAL A 130 -19.31 -21.06 8.49
N ARG A 131 -19.69 -22.34 8.40
CA ARG A 131 -21.01 -22.77 7.93
C ARG A 131 -22.14 -22.47 8.94
N ASP A 132 -21.90 -22.82 10.21
CA ASP A 132 -22.94 -22.68 11.23
C ASP A 132 -22.90 -21.28 11.88
N GLY A 133 -21.77 -20.63 11.79
CA GLY A 133 -21.52 -19.35 12.45
C GLY A 133 -21.55 -19.45 13.98
N LEU A 134 -21.39 -20.61 14.58
CA LEU A 134 -21.48 -20.82 16.03
C LEU A 134 -20.09 -20.99 16.63
N PRO A 135 -19.77 -20.31 17.76
CA PRO A 135 -18.54 -20.56 18.48
C PRO A 135 -18.52 -21.98 19.04
N ARG A 136 -17.32 -22.56 19.15
CA ARG A 136 -17.12 -23.92 19.65
C ARG A 136 -15.91 -23.98 20.54
N ARG A 137 -15.99 -24.77 21.61
CA ARG A 137 -14.88 -24.93 22.56
C ARG A 137 -14.90 -26.30 23.23
N GLY A 138 -13.75 -26.73 23.67
CA GLY A 138 -13.54 -27.94 24.44
C GLY A 138 -12.57 -28.93 23.81
N SER A 139 -12.47 -30.11 24.40
CA SER A 139 -11.69 -31.23 23.86
C SER A 139 -12.26 -31.72 22.52
N MET A 140 -11.43 -32.40 21.71
CA MET A 140 -11.87 -32.96 20.44
C MET A 140 -13.10 -33.88 20.58
N GLN A 141 -13.18 -34.61 21.72
CA GLN A 141 -14.33 -35.48 22.02
C GLN A 141 -15.62 -34.65 22.27
N ALA A 142 -15.52 -33.58 23.03
CA ALA A 142 -16.63 -32.66 23.28
C ALA A 142 -17.08 -31.93 22.03
N LEU A 143 -16.12 -31.52 21.18
CA LEU A 143 -16.38 -30.85 19.91
C LEU A 143 -17.07 -31.76 18.90
N ALA A 144 -16.73 -33.05 18.86
CA ALA A 144 -17.42 -34.01 18.01
C ALA A 144 -18.91 -34.15 18.34
N GLN A 145 -19.32 -33.87 19.60
CA GLN A 145 -20.73 -33.85 20.02
C GLN A 145 -21.44 -32.53 19.69
N GLN A 146 -20.69 -31.46 19.48
CA GLN A 146 -21.24 -30.12 19.17
C GLN A 146 -21.49 -29.89 17.68
N VAL A 147 -20.89 -30.70 16.81
CA VAL A 147 -21.07 -30.57 15.35
C VAL A 147 -22.18 -31.47 14.84
N PRO A 148 -22.93 -31.05 13.83
CA PRO A 148 -24.08 -31.82 13.31
C PRO A 148 -23.71 -33.00 12.39
N GLY A 149 -22.42 -33.31 12.24
CA GLY A 149 -21.91 -34.35 11.36
C GLY A 149 -20.52 -34.88 11.77
N PRO A 150 -19.89 -35.71 10.95
CA PRO A 150 -18.58 -36.27 11.29
C PRO A 150 -17.52 -35.19 11.39
N LEU A 151 -16.68 -35.29 12.42
CA LEU A 151 -15.56 -34.39 12.60
C LEU A 151 -14.28 -35.02 12.01
N ARG A 152 -13.65 -34.31 11.08
CA ARG A 152 -12.33 -34.65 10.56
C ARG A 152 -11.30 -33.79 11.26
N ALA A 153 -10.44 -34.42 12.07
CA ALA A 153 -9.30 -33.74 12.63
C ALA A 153 -8.31 -33.33 11.54
N ARG A 154 -7.85 -32.09 11.60
CA ARG A 154 -6.75 -31.58 10.78
C ARG A 154 -5.66 -31.06 11.70
N GLY A 155 -4.40 -31.41 11.40
CA GLY A 155 -3.25 -31.08 12.24
C GLY A 155 -3.14 -31.96 13.48
N ALA A 156 -2.37 -31.50 14.47
CA ALA A 156 -2.17 -32.18 15.73
C ALA A 156 -3.44 -32.18 16.59
N HIS A 157 -3.60 -33.21 17.43
CA HIS A 157 -4.74 -33.31 18.35
C HIS A 157 -4.58 -32.31 19.49
N ALA A 158 -5.34 -31.22 19.46
CA ALA A 158 -5.43 -30.27 20.57
C ALA A 158 -6.11 -30.93 21.79
N GLN A 159 -5.56 -30.70 22.97
CA GLN A 159 -6.16 -31.07 24.26
C GLN A 159 -7.39 -30.18 24.55
N ASP A 160 -7.30 -28.93 24.17
CA ASP A 160 -8.42 -27.99 24.21
C ASP A 160 -8.37 -27.02 23.02
N TRP A 161 -9.54 -26.66 22.53
CA TRP A 161 -9.71 -25.86 21.32
C TRP A 161 -10.84 -24.85 21.53
N LEU A 162 -10.62 -23.62 21.12
CA LEU A 162 -11.63 -22.58 21.10
C LEU A 162 -11.58 -21.85 19.78
N GLY A 163 -12.68 -21.87 19.05
CA GLY A 163 -12.83 -21.12 17.80
C GLY A 163 -14.09 -20.30 17.81
N VAL A 164 -13.98 -19.10 17.28
CA VAL A 164 -15.07 -18.15 17.12
C VAL A 164 -15.17 -17.68 15.67
N PRO A 165 -16.40 -17.49 15.14
CA PRO A 165 -16.58 -16.94 13.83
C PRO A 165 -16.27 -15.45 13.81
N LEU A 166 -15.52 -14.99 12.81
CA LEU A 166 -15.38 -13.58 12.47
C LEU A 166 -16.63 -13.12 11.73
N ARG A 167 -17.40 -12.20 12.30
CA ARG A 167 -18.70 -11.80 11.75
C ARG A 167 -18.76 -10.33 11.36
N GLU A 168 -19.39 -10.09 10.23
CA GLU A 168 -19.83 -8.77 9.77
C GLU A 168 -21.34 -8.78 9.62
N GLY A 169 -22.06 -8.24 10.59
CA GLY A 169 -23.51 -8.37 10.65
C GLY A 169 -23.95 -9.84 10.75
N ARG A 170 -24.65 -10.32 9.72
CA ARG A 170 -25.13 -11.73 9.63
C ARG A 170 -24.16 -12.65 8.88
N HIS A 171 -23.18 -12.10 8.16
CA HIS A 171 -22.23 -12.86 7.35
C HIS A 171 -21.03 -13.31 8.17
N VAL A 172 -20.65 -14.56 8.00
CA VAL A 172 -19.39 -15.06 8.54
C VAL A 172 -18.29 -14.76 7.53
N ARG A 173 -17.28 -13.99 7.96
CA ARG A 173 -16.13 -13.56 7.15
C ARG A 173 -14.88 -14.37 7.43
N GLY A 174 -14.93 -15.32 8.37
CA GLY A 174 -13.80 -16.15 8.71
C GLY A 174 -13.89 -16.75 10.10
N ALA A 175 -12.75 -17.14 10.62
CA ALA A 175 -12.61 -17.75 11.94
C ALA A 175 -11.35 -17.25 12.65
N LEU A 176 -11.44 -17.07 13.96
CA LEU A 176 -10.33 -16.85 14.88
C LEU A 176 -10.29 -18.03 15.84
N VAL A 177 -9.15 -18.70 15.93
CA VAL A 177 -9.00 -19.94 16.70
C VAL A 177 -7.77 -19.87 17.58
N VAL A 178 -7.93 -20.34 18.82
CA VAL A 178 -6.83 -20.63 19.75
C VAL A 178 -6.89 -22.09 20.16
N GLN A 179 -5.74 -22.71 20.43
CA GLN A 179 -5.68 -24.11 20.82
C GLN A 179 -4.55 -24.39 21.82
N SER A 180 -4.77 -25.38 22.66
CA SER A 180 -3.80 -25.88 23.65
C SER A 180 -3.51 -27.33 23.40
N TYR A 181 -2.21 -27.70 23.41
CA TYR A 181 -1.73 -29.07 23.31
C TYR A 181 -1.31 -29.64 24.68
N ASP A 182 -1.14 -28.78 25.69
CA ASP A 182 -0.56 -29.14 26.98
C ASP A 182 -1.63 -29.52 27.99
N GLU A 183 -2.74 -28.80 28.07
CA GLU A 183 -3.74 -28.93 29.12
C GLU A 183 -5.17 -28.97 28.55
N PRO A 184 -6.02 -29.89 29.03
CA PRO A 184 -7.45 -29.89 28.78
C PRO A 184 -8.19 -28.83 29.60
N ASN A 185 -9.39 -28.44 29.16
CA ASN A 185 -10.29 -27.48 29.83
C ASN A 185 -9.68 -26.11 30.10
N ARG A 186 -8.79 -25.66 29.24
CA ARG A 186 -8.14 -24.35 29.32
C ARG A 186 -9.07 -23.19 28.94
N TYR A 187 -10.04 -23.48 28.10
CA TYR A 187 -10.99 -22.48 27.59
C TYR A 187 -12.39 -22.71 28.18
N GLY A 188 -12.80 -21.82 29.06
CA GLY A 188 -14.13 -21.78 29.63
C GLY A 188 -15.11 -20.88 28.88
N PRO A 189 -16.33 -20.66 29.43
CA PRO A 189 -17.29 -19.70 28.87
C PRO A 189 -16.77 -18.27 28.86
N GLU A 190 -15.92 -17.91 29.81
CA GLU A 190 -15.33 -16.55 29.91
C GLU A 190 -14.35 -16.29 28.78
N GLU A 191 -13.43 -17.22 28.49
CA GLU A 191 -12.49 -17.13 27.38
C GLU A 191 -13.22 -17.10 26.04
N GLN A 192 -14.29 -17.88 25.91
CA GLN A 192 -15.12 -17.85 24.69
C GLN A 192 -15.77 -16.48 24.50
N ALA A 193 -16.45 -15.93 25.50
CA ALA A 193 -17.07 -14.61 25.40
C ALA A 193 -16.06 -13.51 25.11
N LEU A 194 -14.87 -13.61 25.74
CA LEU A 194 -13.77 -12.69 25.53
C LEU A 194 -13.23 -12.75 24.08
N LEU A 195 -13.01 -13.96 23.56
CA LEU A 195 -12.53 -14.15 22.19
C LEU A 195 -13.57 -13.70 21.16
N GLU A 196 -14.87 -13.99 21.37
CA GLU A 196 -15.96 -13.51 20.51
C GLU A 196 -16.00 -11.98 20.45
N PHE A 197 -15.86 -11.34 21.59
CA PHE A 197 -15.86 -9.88 21.67
C PHE A 197 -14.64 -9.27 20.95
N VAL A 198 -13.45 -9.81 21.16
CA VAL A 198 -12.22 -9.34 20.48
C VAL A 198 -12.27 -9.62 18.98
N ALA A 199 -12.83 -10.74 18.57
CA ALA A 199 -12.88 -11.18 17.18
C ALA A 199 -13.55 -10.16 16.24
N SER A 200 -14.60 -9.47 16.70
CA SER A 200 -15.28 -8.41 15.92
C SER A 200 -14.36 -7.21 15.65
N HIS A 201 -13.54 -6.84 16.64
CA HIS A 201 -12.57 -5.74 16.50
C HIS A 201 -11.36 -6.13 15.67
N VAL A 202 -10.89 -7.37 15.81
CA VAL A 202 -9.83 -7.95 14.96
C VAL A 202 -10.26 -7.97 13.49
N LEU A 203 -11.47 -8.43 13.19
CA LEU A 203 -11.98 -8.41 11.82
C LEU A 203 -12.02 -7.00 11.24
N THR A 204 -12.53 -6.03 12.02
CA THR A 204 -12.58 -4.61 11.60
C THR A 204 -11.18 -4.06 11.31
N ALA A 205 -10.19 -4.36 12.18
CA ALA A 205 -8.81 -3.94 11.99
C ALA A 205 -8.19 -4.52 10.71
N VAL A 206 -8.40 -5.81 10.48
CA VAL A 206 -7.91 -6.52 9.28
C VAL A 206 -8.54 -5.96 8.00
N GLN A 207 -9.86 -5.81 7.98
CA GLN A 207 -10.58 -5.26 6.82
C GLN A 207 -10.15 -3.83 6.51
N ARG A 208 -10.00 -2.99 7.53
CA ARG A 208 -9.51 -1.62 7.35
C ARG A 208 -8.12 -1.59 6.74
N LYS A 209 -7.20 -2.43 7.22
CA LYS A 209 -5.85 -2.52 6.68
C LYS A 209 -5.82 -3.02 5.24
N GLN A 210 -6.61 -4.04 4.91
CA GLN A 210 -6.76 -4.54 3.54
C GLN A 210 -7.30 -3.46 2.60
N SER A 211 -8.32 -2.72 3.03
CA SER A 211 -8.91 -1.63 2.23
C SER A 211 -7.92 -0.50 2.01
N GLN A 212 -7.14 -0.14 3.03
CA GLN A 212 -6.09 0.86 2.91
C GLN A 212 -5.03 0.45 1.88
N GLN A 213 -4.51 -0.78 1.98
CA GLN A 213 -3.52 -1.30 1.05
C GLN A 213 -4.04 -1.36 -0.40
N ALA A 214 -5.28 -1.79 -0.59
CA ALA A 214 -5.92 -1.81 -1.90
C ALA A 214 -6.04 -0.40 -2.50
N LEU A 215 -6.42 0.60 -1.68
CA LEU A 215 -6.51 1.99 -2.11
C LEU A 215 -5.15 2.57 -2.48
N GLU A 216 -4.12 2.34 -1.66
CA GLU A 216 -2.76 2.78 -1.93
C GLU A 216 -2.23 2.21 -3.25
N GLN A 217 -2.46 0.93 -3.50
CA GLN A 217 -2.09 0.27 -4.74
C GLN A 217 -2.84 0.84 -5.94
N ALA A 218 -4.15 1.08 -5.82
CA ALA A 218 -4.96 1.69 -6.88
C ALA A 218 -4.48 3.10 -7.22
N VAL A 219 -4.14 3.92 -6.22
CA VAL A 219 -3.58 5.27 -6.40
C VAL A 219 -2.23 5.21 -7.13
N GLN A 220 -1.34 4.30 -6.74
CA GLN A 220 -0.04 4.13 -7.41
C GLN A 220 -0.19 3.76 -8.89
N VAL A 221 -1.07 2.80 -9.20
CA VAL A 221 -1.35 2.38 -10.59
C VAL A 221 -1.91 3.55 -11.40
N SER A 222 -2.94 4.23 -10.88
CA SER A 222 -3.57 5.37 -11.56
C SER A 222 -2.60 6.53 -11.79
N THR A 223 -1.74 6.83 -10.81
CA THR A 223 -0.72 7.89 -10.93
C THR A 223 0.31 7.54 -12.02
N ALA A 224 0.74 6.29 -12.08
CA ALA A 224 1.68 5.83 -13.12
C ALA A 224 1.05 5.89 -14.53
N GLU A 225 -0.21 5.50 -14.69
CA GLU A 225 -0.95 5.60 -15.95
C GLU A 225 -1.13 7.06 -16.40
N LEU A 226 -1.49 7.94 -15.47
CA LEU A 226 -1.64 9.38 -15.76
C LEU A 226 -0.32 10.01 -16.20
N ALA A 227 0.80 9.66 -15.55
CA ALA A 227 2.12 10.13 -15.93
C ALA A 227 2.50 9.70 -17.36
N ARG A 228 2.23 8.44 -17.74
CA ARG A 228 2.49 7.93 -19.10
C ARG A 228 1.61 8.62 -20.13
N ALA A 229 0.33 8.80 -19.84
CA ALA A 229 -0.60 9.50 -20.73
C ALA A 229 -0.18 10.97 -20.96
N ASN A 230 0.25 11.65 -19.90
CA ASN A 230 0.73 13.03 -19.98
C ASN A 230 2.02 13.14 -20.82
N GLN A 231 2.99 12.23 -20.63
CA GLN A 231 4.20 12.19 -21.47
C GLN A 231 3.86 11.96 -22.95
N ALA A 232 2.95 11.04 -23.27
CA ALA A 232 2.51 10.79 -24.64
C ALA A 232 1.81 12.01 -25.24
N LEU A 233 0.97 12.69 -24.47
CA LEU A 233 0.29 13.91 -24.92
C LEU A 233 1.27 15.05 -25.21
N VAL A 234 2.26 15.28 -24.33
CA VAL A 234 3.30 16.30 -24.53
C VAL A 234 4.10 16.00 -25.81
N ALA A 235 4.48 14.75 -26.04
CA ALA A 235 5.17 14.35 -27.27
C ALA A 235 4.32 14.55 -28.50
N GLU A 236 3.02 14.24 -28.45
CA GLU A 236 2.07 14.45 -29.53
C GLU A 236 1.88 15.94 -29.89
N VAL A 237 1.70 16.78 -28.87
CA VAL A 237 1.61 18.24 -29.02
C VAL A 237 2.87 18.80 -29.68
N ALA A 238 4.04 18.40 -29.24
CA ALA A 238 5.31 18.82 -29.81
C ALA A 238 5.45 18.38 -31.32
N ARG A 239 5.04 17.16 -31.62
CA ARG A 239 5.03 16.64 -33.01
C ARG A 239 4.08 17.41 -33.87
N ARG A 240 2.87 17.68 -33.41
CA ARG A 240 1.86 18.45 -34.14
C ARG A 240 2.33 19.89 -34.43
N GLN A 241 2.89 20.56 -33.42
CA GLN A 241 3.43 21.91 -33.58
C GLN A 241 4.57 21.97 -34.60
N ARG A 242 5.46 20.95 -34.67
CA ARG A 242 6.50 20.86 -35.69
C ARG A 242 5.89 20.69 -37.05
N GLY A 243 4.88 19.83 -37.20
CA GLY A 243 4.15 19.64 -38.46
C GLY A 243 3.48 20.94 -38.97
N GLU A 244 2.80 21.66 -38.07
CA GLU A 244 2.14 22.93 -38.39
C GLU A 244 3.16 24.01 -38.84
N ARG A 245 4.32 24.10 -38.13
CA ARG A 245 5.39 25.03 -38.53
C ARG A 245 5.95 24.70 -39.93
N LEU A 246 6.20 23.42 -40.20
CA LEU A 246 6.69 22.97 -41.51
C LEU A 246 5.68 23.27 -42.62
N GLN A 247 4.39 22.98 -42.40
CA GLN A 247 3.35 23.26 -43.35
C GLN A 247 3.21 24.76 -43.64
N ALA A 248 3.27 25.59 -42.61
CA ALA A 248 3.24 27.04 -42.76
C ALA A 248 4.46 27.57 -43.54
N ALA A 249 5.64 26.98 -43.32
CA ALA A 249 6.85 27.32 -44.08
C ALA A 249 6.74 26.94 -45.55
N LEU A 250 6.27 25.74 -45.85
CA LEU A 250 6.04 25.30 -47.25
C LEU A 250 5.03 26.19 -47.98
N TYR A 251 3.96 26.59 -47.28
CA TYR A 251 2.96 27.50 -47.86
C TYR A 251 3.57 28.85 -48.19
N ARG A 252 4.36 29.46 -47.29
CA ARG A 252 5.07 30.73 -47.51
C ARG A 252 6.01 30.66 -48.73
N ILE A 253 6.78 29.57 -48.85
CA ILE A 253 7.68 29.38 -50.00
C ILE A 253 6.88 29.27 -51.28
N ALA A 254 5.79 28.51 -51.33
CA ALA A 254 4.95 28.36 -52.54
C ALA A 254 4.27 29.67 -52.92
N GLU A 255 3.80 30.45 -51.97
CA GLU A 255 3.22 31.78 -52.22
C GLU A 255 4.25 32.72 -52.84
N ARG A 256 5.48 32.77 -52.32
CA ARG A 256 6.55 33.59 -52.85
C ARG A 256 7.02 33.13 -54.25
N ALA A 257 6.99 31.83 -54.51
CA ALA A 257 7.31 31.29 -55.83
C ALA A 257 6.30 31.70 -56.91
N ASN A 258 5.04 31.97 -56.54
CA ASN A 258 4.00 32.41 -57.43
C ASN A 258 3.93 33.99 -57.64
N ASP A 259 4.64 34.69 -56.73
CA ASP A 259 4.71 36.14 -56.79
C ASP A 259 5.72 36.55 -57.92
N MET A 260 5.33 37.42 -58.86
CA MET A 260 6.13 37.84 -60.03
C MET A 260 7.27 38.80 -59.67
N GLY A 261 7.91 38.61 -58.46
CA GLY A 261 9.06 39.37 -58.03
C GLY A 261 10.38 38.95 -58.66
N SER A 262 11.49 39.51 -58.15
CA SER A 262 12.83 39.10 -58.58
C SER A 262 13.21 37.72 -58.01
N MET A 263 14.02 36.94 -58.71
CA MET A 263 14.58 35.68 -58.24
C MET A 263 15.41 35.84 -56.93
N ASP A 264 16.08 37.01 -56.79
CA ASP A 264 16.85 37.33 -55.56
C ASP A 264 15.93 37.47 -54.36
N ASP A 265 14.77 38.08 -54.51
CA ASP A 265 13.79 38.19 -53.41
C ASP A 265 13.19 36.84 -53.05
N PHE A 266 12.98 35.98 -54.05
CA PHE A 266 12.54 34.59 -53.84
C PHE A 266 13.58 33.77 -53.03
N TYR A 267 14.86 33.82 -53.46
CA TYR A 267 15.92 33.08 -52.76
C TYR A 267 16.10 33.58 -51.33
N ARG A 268 16.00 34.88 -51.09
CA ARG A 268 16.04 35.45 -49.72
C ARG A 268 14.87 34.96 -48.87
N ALA A 269 13.66 34.99 -49.41
CA ALA A 269 12.48 34.53 -48.72
C ALA A 269 12.53 33.03 -48.39
N VAL A 270 13.12 32.21 -49.26
CA VAL A 270 13.38 30.79 -48.98
C VAL A 270 14.37 30.63 -47.82
N HIS A 271 15.50 31.40 -47.88
CA HIS A 271 16.51 31.36 -46.81
C HIS A 271 15.92 31.76 -45.48
N ASP A 272 15.18 32.86 -45.37
CA ASP A 272 14.51 33.34 -44.17
C ASP A 272 13.52 32.27 -43.63
N THR A 273 12.73 31.67 -44.49
CA THR A 273 11.77 30.64 -44.14
C THR A 273 12.44 29.36 -43.62
N VAL A 274 13.55 28.95 -44.23
CA VAL A 274 14.36 27.82 -43.76
C VAL A 274 15.05 28.16 -42.41
N GLY A 275 15.51 29.41 -42.27
CA GLY A 275 16.09 29.92 -41.02
C GLY A 275 15.14 29.90 -39.81
N ASP A 276 13.81 30.06 -40.06
CA ASP A 276 12.78 29.91 -39.04
C ASP A 276 12.61 28.44 -38.56
N LEU A 277 12.98 27.47 -39.36
CA LEU A 277 12.81 26.05 -39.09
C LEU A 277 14.07 25.41 -38.49
N ILE A 278 15.24 25.81 -39.01
CA ILE A 278 16.55 25.27 -38.62
C ILE A 278 17.58 26.42 -38.55
N ASN A 279 18.73 26.15 -37.93
CA ASN A 279 19.83 27.10 -37.96
C ASN A 279 20.47 27.11 -39.35
N ALA A 280 20.09 28.10 -40.15
CA ALA A 280 20.55 28.26 -41.56
C ALA A 280 21.32 29.59 -41.77
N ARG A 281 22.19 29.99 -40.81
CA ARG A 281 22.98 31.23 -40.92
C ARG A 281 23.87 31.26 -42.16
N ASN A 282 24.37 30.10 -42.55
CA ASN A 282 25.10 29.89 -43.78
C ASN A 282 24.18 29.14 -44.76
N CYS A 283 23.91 29.71 -45.90
CA CYS A 283 23.01 29.14 -46.88
C CYS A 283 23.46 29.53 -48.30
N TYR A 284 23.44 28.57 -49.17
CA TYR A 284 23.62 28.86 -50.61
C TYR A 284 22.69 27.99 -51.45
N ILE A 285 22.42 28.52 -52.68
CA ILE A 285 21.72 27.79 -53.72
C ILE A 285 22.72 27.64 -54.87
N ALA A 286 22.98 26.39 -55.23
CA ALA A 286 23.85 26.07 -56.35
C ALA A 286 23.04 25.48 -57.50
N LEU A 287 23.26 26.02 -58.69
CA LEU A 287 22.67 25.55 -59.96
C LEU A 287 23.79 24.99 -60.82
N VAL A 288 23.46 23.99 -61.65
CA VAL A 288 24.36 23.47 -62.68
C VAL A 288 24.24 24.34 -63.90
N SER A 289 25.41 24.78 -64.43
CA SER A 289 25.45 25.56 -65.70
C SER A 289 24.79 24.83 -66.87
N GLU A 290 24.37 25.54 -67.93
CA GLU A 290 23.69 24.92 -69.07
C GLU A 290 24.54 23.84 -69.75
N ASP A 291 25.87 24.00 -69.79
CA ASP A 291 26.80 23.02 -70.38
C ASP A 291 27.09 21.82 -69.40
N GLY A 292 26.56 21.85 -68.17
CA GLY A 292 26.75 20.78 -67.15
C GLY A 292 28.16 20.73 -66.54
N GLN A 293 29.05 21.70 -66.82
CA GLN A 293 30.45 21.63 -66.41
C GLN A 293 30.82 22.50 -65.23
N ALA A 294 29.92 23.39 -64.74
CA ALA A 294 30.16 24.34 -63.72
C ALA A 294 28.98 24.39 -62.70
N LEU A 295 29.27 24.88 -61.51
CA LEU A 295 28.28 25.30 -60.51
C LEU A 295 28.22 26.82 -60.46
N GLU A 296 27.03 27.35 -60.54
CA GLU A 296 26.69 28.74 -60.32
C GLU A 296 26.01 28.91 -58.97
N PHE A 297 26.26 30.01 -58.30
CA PHE A 297 25.71 30.28 -56.98
C PHE A 297 24.86 31.55 -57.00
N PRO A 298 23.61 31.47 -57.49
CA PRO A 298 22.74 32.63 -57.58
C PRO A 298 22.38 33.21 -56.21
N TYR A 299 22.52 32.44 -55.16
CA TYR A 299 22.35 32.89 -53.78
C TYR A 299 23.44 32.31 -52.89
N TYR A 300 24.10 33.19 -52.12
CA TYR A 300 25.16 32.79 -51.21
C TYR A 300 25.20 33.73 -50.01
N VAL A 301 25.04 33.19 -48.80
CA VAL A 301 25.16 33.88 -47.52
C VAL A 301 26.08 33.07 -46.60
N ASP A 302 27.11 33.72 -46.13
CA ASP A 302 28.10 33.14 -45.24
C ASP A 302 28.46 34.16 -44.14
N GLU A 303 28.42 33.74 -42.89
CA GLU A 303 28.80 34.56 -41.73
C GLU A 303 30.23 35.10 -41.82
N GLN A 304 31.13 34.43 -42.56
CA GLN A 304 32.52 34.83 -42.76
C GLN A 304 32.68 35.78 -43.95
N GLY A 305 31.59 36.19 -44.59
CA GLY A 305 31.60 37.14 -45.69
C GLY A 305 32.11 36.59 -47.04
N GLY A 306 32.12 35.27 -47.20
CA GLY A 306 32.44 34.61 -48.47
C GLY A 306 31.45 34.97 -49.55
N LYS A 307 31.90 34.99 -50.80
CA LYS A 307 31.05 35.16 -52.01
C LYS A 307 31.06 33.89 -52.83
N GLY A 308 29.88 33.39 -53.20
CA GLY A 308 29.76 32.26 -54.09
C GLY A 308 30.26 32.64 -55.47
N MET A 309 31.42 32.15 -55.89
CA MET A 309 31.92 32.33 -57.24
C MET A 309 31.64 31.08 -58.07
N PRO A 310 31.22 31.26 -59.36
CA PRO A 310 31.07 30.11 -60.25
C PRO A 310 32.37 29.29 -60.29
N ARG A 311 32.23 27.96 -60.25
CA ARG A 311 33.40 27.04 -60.23
C ARG A 311 33.12 25.79 -61.08
N ARG A 312 34.14 25.21 -61.69
CA ARG A 312 34.01 23.90 -62.36
C ARG A 312 33.56 22.80 -61.38
N MET A 313 32.85 21.82 -61.90
CA MET A 313 32.48 20.61 -61.15
C MET A 313 33.71 19.93 -60.58
N GLY A 314 33.66 19.52 -59.33
CA GLY A 314 34.74 18.91 -58.58
C GLY A 314 34.30 17.80 -57.63
N PRO A 315 35.15 17.35 -56.72
CA PRO A 315 34.80 16.29 -55.75
C PRO A 315 34.20 16.83 -54.44
N GLY A 316 33.41 17.87 -54.50
CA GLY A 316 32.83 18.47 -53.28
C GLY A 316 31.47 17.87 -52.86
N LEU A 317 31.00 18.25 -51.68
CA LEU A 317 29.74 17.76 -51.08
C LEU A 317 28.52 18.14 -51.93
N THR A 318 28.55 19.34 -52.59
CA THR A 318 27.47 19.77 -53.50
C THR A 318 27.35 18.83 -54.69
N GLU A 319 28.46 18.48 -55.30
CA GLU A 319 28.52 17.57 -56.44
C GLU A 319 28.18 16.12 -56.02
N TYR A 320 28.52 15.73 -54.79
CA TYR A 320 28.10 14.42 -54.27
C TYR A 320 26.56 14.35 -54.19
N VAL A 321 25.90 15.39 -53.63
CA VAL A 321 24.44 15.46 -53.53
C VAL A 321 23.82 15.46 -54.94
N LEU A 322 24.35 16.23 -55.88
CA LEU A 322 23.89 16.26 -57.25
C LEU A 322 23.99 14.90 -57.94
N ARG A 323 25.13 14.21 -57.79
CA ARG A 323 25.39 12.90 -58.36
C ARG A 323 24.49 11.82 -57.77
N THR A 324 24.33 11.82 -56.44
CA THR A 324 23.55 10.78 -55.70
C THR A 324 22.06 11.07 -55.73
N ARG A 325 21.64 12.32 -55.91
CA ARG A 325 20.25 12.81 -55.85
C ARG A 325 19.60 12.48 -54.49
N LYS A 326 20.41 12.42 -53.42
CA LYS A 326 19.94 12.15 -52.06
C LYS A 326 20.33 13.29 -51.11
N PRO A 327 19.48 13.64 -50.15
CA PRO A 327 19.87 14.59 -49.11
C PRO A 327 21.06 14.04 -48.32
N LEU A 328 21.97 14.94 -47.93
CA LEU A 328 23.15 14.61 -47.16
C LEU A 328 23.13 15.43 -45.84
N LEU A 329 23.26 14.75 -44.72
CA LEU A 329 23.46 15.36 -43.41
C LEU A 329 24.69 14.71 -42.79
N VAL A 330 25.78 15.49 -42.68
CA VAL A 330 27.06 14.99 -42.18
C VAL A 330 27.70 16.00 -41.23
N SER A 331 28.42 15.51 -40.26
CA SER A 331 29.35 16.32 -39.47
C SER A 331 30.61 16.66 -40.30
N ARG A 332 31.44 17.61 -39.79
CA ARG A 332 32.70 17.96 -40.45
C ARG A 332 33.65 16.76 -40.61
N ALA A 333 33.73 15.92 -39.58
CA ALA A 333 34.59 14.72 -39.61
C ALA A 333 34.14 13.72 -40.70
N GLU A 334 32.82 13.50 -40.83
CA GLU A 334 32.25 12.60 -41.84
C GLU A 334 32.37 13.18 -43.24
N ALA A 335 32.37 14.51 -43.37
CA ALA A 335 32.55 15.17 -44.65
C ALA A 335 33.97 15.03 -45.22
N ASP A 336 34.96 14.92 -44.38
CA ASP A 336 36.38 14.75 -44.77
C ASP A 336 36.67 13.30 -45.23
N GLU A 337 35.76 12.34 -44.98
CA GLU A 337 35.85 10.92 -45.42
C GLU A 337 35.11 10.63 -46.71
N LEU A 338 34.30 11.58 -47.24
CA LEU A 338 33.49 11.44 -48.44
C LEU A 338 34.21 11.94 -49.72
#